data_379634ece0956d42db246722d3f14115
#
_entry.id   379634ece0956d42db246722d3f14115
#
_cell.length_a   1.000
_cell.length_b   1.000
_cell.length_c   1.000
_cell.angle_alpha   90.00
_cell.angle_beta   90.00
_cell.angle_gamma   90.00
#
_symmetry.space_group_name_H-M   'P 1'
#
loop_
_entity.id
_entity.type
_entity.pdbx_description
1 polymer ?
#
loop_
_entity_poly.entity_id
_entity_poly.type
_entity_poly.pdbx_seq_one_letter_code
_entity_poly.pdbx_strand_id
1 'polypeptide(L)'
;MASSKIIVPTKGEKISYKNNKLIVPDNPIIPFIEGDGIGVDITPVMIDVVNAAVNSAYDGKREISWMEIFCGEKAVEIYGGDEWMPKETLDACKEYNVSIKGPLTTPVGGGIRSLNVSIRQELDLYVCLRPVKYFSGTPSPVKRPDLVDMVIFRENSEDIYAGVEFESNSEGANKLIKVLQEDFNVKKIRFPENCGIGIKPVSEEGSKRLIRKAFEYAIQNDRDSVSLIHKGNIQKFTEGAFRDWGYELARDEFGGEPLDGGPWHIFKNSKSGKHIVVKDVICDAFLQQILHRPAEYDVIASPNLNGDYISDALAAQVGGIGIAPGANLGDTTAVFEATHGTAPKYAGQDKVNPGSLILSAEMMLRHMGWFEAADLIIKAMEKTIQKKKVTYDFARLIDDAKEVSCSEFGRLLIKKFD
;
A
#
# COMPACT_ATOMS: atom_id res chain seq x y z
N MET A 1 10.52 33.55 -7.35
CA MET A 1 10.39 32.16 -6.89
C MET A 1 10.28 32.23 -5.38
N ALA A 2 9.24 31.66 -4.77
CA ALA A 2 9.17 31.54 -3.32
C ALA A 2 10.38 30.69 -2.85
N SER A 3 11.00 31.06 -1.74
CA SER A 3 12.09 30.25 -1.18
C SER A 3 11.52 28.90 -0.72
N SER A 4 12.25 27.80 -0.98
CA SER A 4 11.88 26.48 -0.49
C SER A 4 11.62 26.51 1.02
N LYS A 5 10.59 25.81 1.45
CA LYS A 5 10.29 25.59 2.88
C LYS A 5 10.91 24.30 3.40
N ILE A 6 11.32 23.41 2.50
CA ILE A 6 11.98 22.15 2.84
C ILE A 6 13.42 22.43 3.24
N ILE A 7 13.81 21.93 4.42
CA ILE A 7 15.18 22.05 4.93
C ILE A 7 15.87 20.72 4.66
N VAL A 8 16.78 20.73 3.70
CA VAL A 8 17.60 19.56 3.39
C VAL A 8 18.64 19.34 4.51
N PRO A 9 18.74 18.13 5.07
CA PRO A 9 19.77 17.82 6.07
C PRO A 9 21.19 18.13 5.56
N THR A 10 22.03 18.66 6.43
CA THR A 10 23.43 18.97 6.11
C THR A 10 24.31 17.72 6.01
N LYS A 11 23.82 16.59 6.54
CA LYS A 11 24.42 15.27 6.47
C LYS A 11 23.55 14.35 5.67
N GLY A 12 24.13 13.31 5.12
CA GLY A 12 23.41 12.30 4.35
C GLY A 12 23.57 12.47 2.86
N GLU A 13 23.22 11.41 2.15
CA GLU A 13 23.36 11.29 0.71
C GLU A 13 22.05 10.81 0.09
N LYS A 14 21.83 11.14 -1.20
CA LYS A 14 20.64 10.69 -1.93
C LYS A 14 20.74 9.21 -2.29
N ILE A 15 19.63 8.50 -2.13
CA ILE A 15 19.44 7.20 -2.76
C ILE A 15 19.39 7.40 -4.27
N SER A 16 20.00 6.52 -5.04
CA SER A 16 20.05 6.60 -6.50
C SER A 16 19.83 5.24 -7.16
N TYR A 17 19.55 5.27 -8.46
CA TYR A 17 19.50 4.05 -9.29
C TYR A 17 20.70 4.00 -10.21
N LYS A 18 21.34 2.82 -10.31
CA LYS A 18 22.38 2.55 -11.28
C LYS A 18 22.12 1.17 -11.89
N ASN A 19 22.00 1.10 -13.21
CA ASN A 19 21.68 -0.14 -13.93
C ASN A 19 20.44 -0.85 -13.37
N ASN A 20 19.37 -0.12 -13.15
CA ASN A 20 18.10 -0.59 -12.55
C ASN A 20 18.24 -1.20 -11.15
N LYS A 21 19.32 -0.89 -10.43
CA LYS A 21 19.52 -1.30 -9.03
C LYS A 21 19.52 -0.09 -8.13
N LEU A 22 18.83 -0.19 -7.03
CA LEU A 22 18.83 0.80 -5.96
C LEU A 22 20.20 0.83 -5.28
N ILE A 23 20.81 2.00 -5.20
CA ILE A 23 22.06 2.23 -4.50
C ILE A 23 21.76 3.06 -3.26
N VAL A 24 21.89 2.44 -2.11
CA VAL A 24 21.59 3.04 -0.79
C VAL A 24 22.88 3.34 -0.08
N PRO A 25 23.19 4.60 0.25
CA PRO A 25 24.35 4.97 1.06
C PRO A 25 24.14 4.54 2.53
N ASP A 26 25.21 4.56 3.33
CA ASP A 26 25.12 4.23 4.77
C ASP A 26 24.40 5.33 5.58
N ASN A 27 24.27 6.55 5.03
CA ASN A 27 23.48 7.63 5.59
C ASN A 27 22.55 8.23 4.53
N PRO A 28 21.43 7.53 4.16
CA PRO A 28 20.49 8.06 3.18
C PRO A 28 19.65 9.21 3.74
N ILE A 29 19.37 10.22 2.90
CA ILE A 29 18.34 11.22 3.17
C ILE A 29 17.00 10.61 2.79
N ILE A 30 16.09 10.52 3.75
CA ILE A 30 14.73 10.00 3.54
C ILE A 30 13.71 11.11 3.78
N PRO A 31 13.02 11.59 2.73
CA PRO A 31 11.87 12.46 2.89
C PRO A 31 10.76 11.78 3.68
N PHE A 32 10.14 12.51 4.60
CA PHE A 32 8.96 12.04 5.29
C PHE A 32 7.88 13.12 5.38
N ILE A 33 6.62 12.71 5.34
CA ILE A 33 5.45 13.54 5.62
C ILE A 33 4.92 13.08 6.97
N GLU A 34 4.84 14.01 7.95
CA GLU A 34 4.29 13.70 9.27
C GLU A 34 2.86 13.14 9.19
N GLY A 35 2.05 13.73 8.30
CA GLY A 35 0.65 13.38 8.10
C GLY A 35 -0.29 14.21 8.97
N ASP A 36 -1.58 14.08 8.69
CA ASP A 36 -2.67 14.79 9.36
C ASP A 36 -3.24 13.95 10.52
N GLY A 37 -4.00 14.59 11.39
CA GLY A 37 -4.67 13.94 12.49
C GLY A 37 -3.72 13.17 13.40
N ILE A 38 -3.85 11.85 13.48
CA ILE A 38 -2.97 10.99 14.30
C ILE A 38 -1.53 10.88 13.78
N GLY A 39 -1.23 11.48 12.63
CA GLY A 39 0.14 11.55 12.10
C GLY A 39 1.13 12.12 13.11
N VAL A 40 0.72 13.15 13.84
CA VAL A 40 1.53 13.80 14.89
C VAL A 40 1.91 12.86 16.05
N ASP A 41 1.12 11.81 16.30
CA ASP A 41 1.40 10.81 17.34
C ASP A 41 2.30 9.67 16.80
N ILE A 42 1.95 9.12 15.62
CA ILE A 42 2.57 7.88 15.12
C ILE A 42 3.90 8.09 14.39
N THR A 43 4.07 9.23 13.71
CA THR A 43 5.28 9.49 12.90
C THR A 43 6.54 9.67 13.75
N PRO A 44 6.54 10.46 14.83
CA PRO A 44 7.70 10.52 15.73
C PRO A 44 8.05 9.15 16.33
N VAL A 45 7.05 8.37 16.72
CA VAL A 45 7.27 7.01 17.27
C VAL A 45 7.88 6.08 16.24
N MET A 46 7.44 6.15 14.99
CA MET A 46 8.04 5.38 13.88
C MET A 46 9.51 5.76 13.67
N ILE A 47 9.83 7.06 13.63
CA ILE A 47 11.21 7.56 13.47
C ILE A 47 12.11 7.03 14.59
N ASP A 48 11.66 7.11 15.85
CA ASP A 48 12.42 6.61 17.00
C ASP A 48 12.68 5.10 16.91
N VAL A 49 11.66 4.31 16.55
CA VAL A 49 11.79 2.85 16.40
C VAL A 49 12.75 2.50 15.27
N VAL A 50 12.65 3.16 14.12
CA VAL A 50 13.54 2.92 12.97
C VAL A 50 14.96 3.29 13.30
N ASN A 51 15.20 4.46 13.89
CA ASN A 51 16.54 4.91 14.28
C ASN A 51 17.20 3.92 15.27
N ALA A 52 16.45 3.46 16.26
CA ALA A 52 16.94 2.49 17.23
C ALA A 52 17.25 1.12 16.58
N ALA A 53 16.39 0.65 15.67
CA ALA A 53 16.60 -0.61 14.95
C ALA A 53 17.84 -0.55 14.05
N VAL A 54 18.01 0.55 13.31
CA VAL A 54 19.19 0.78 12.45
C VAL A 54 20.47 0.86 13.28
N ASN A 55 20.44 1.64 14.36
CA ASN A 55 21.61 1.76 15.24
C ASN A 55 22.02 0.40 15.85
N SER A 56 21.06 -0.39 16.34
CA SER A 56 21.31 -1.71 16.92
C SER A 56 21.81 -2.71 15.87
N ALA A 57 21.18 -2.74 14.68
CA ALA A 57 21.53 -3.70 13.63
C ALA A 57 22.93 -3.48 13.04
N TYR A 58 23.41 -2.24 13.02
CA TYR A 58 24.64 -1.86 12.30
C TYR A 58 25.71 -1.21 13.18
N ASP A 59 25.59 -1.30 14.51
CA ASP A 59 26.56 -0.75 15.48
C ASP A 59 26.87 0.74 15.23
N GLY A 60 25.87 1.54 14.86
CA GLY A 60 26.00 2.96 14.56
C GLY A 60 26.74 3.30 13.26
N LYS A 61 27.03 2.30 12.40
CA LYS A 61 27.70 2.52 11.10
C LYS A 61 26.74 3.05 10.04
N ARG A 62 25.45 2.87 10.25
CA ARG A 62 24.38 3.38 9.39
C ARG A 62 23.44 4.26 10.19
N GLU A 63 22.94 5.32 9.55
CA GLU A 63 21.96 6.23 10.13
C GLU A 63 21.04 6.76 9.00
N ILE A 64 19.83 7.22 9.33
CA ILE A 64 18.94 7.87 8.37
C ILE A 64 18.94 9.37 8.66
N SER A 65 19.17 10.18 7.65
CA SER A 65 18.94 11.63 7.69
C SER A 65 17.52 11.94 7.24
N TRP A 66 16.65 12.16 8.21
CA TRP A 66 15.24 12.46 7.95
C TRP A 66 15.07 13.89 7.42
N MET A 67 14.29 14.04 6.34
CA MET A 67 13.97 15.31 5.71
C MET A 67 12.46 15.51 5.70
N GLU A 68 11.95 16.42 6.51
CA GLU A 68 10.51 16.70 6.51
C GLU A 68 10.11 17.42 5.23
N ILE A 69 9.07 16.89 4.57
CA ILE A 69 8.38 17.47 3.42
C ILE A 69 6.89 17.58 3.76
N PHE A 70 6.18 18.51 3.14
CA PHE A 70 4.87 18.92 3.61
C PHE A 70 3.77 18.56 2.63
N CYS A 71 2.69 17.95 3.14
CA CYS A 71 1.45 17.67 2.43
C CYS A 71 0.30 17.64 3.43
N GLY A 72 -0.92 17.91 3.00
CA GLY A 72 -2.10 17.94 3.85
C GLY A 72 -2.25 19.24 4.63
N GLU A 73 -2.86 19.15 5.81
CA GLU A 73 -3.15 20.30 6.67
C GLU A 73 -1.89 21.09 7.03
N LYS A 74 -0.79 20.41 7.34
CA LYS A 74 0.49 21.05 7.66
C LYS A 74 1.07 21.84 6.47
N ALA A 75 0.86 21.40 5.23
CA ALA A 75 1.27 22.17 4.06
C ALA A 75 0.50 23.50 3.96
N VAL A 76 -0.81 23.47 4.19
CA VAL A 76 -1.64 24.70 4.22
C VAL A 76 -1.15 25.67 5.28
N GLU A 77 -0.77 25.20 6.46
CA GLU A 77 -0.22 26.03 7.54
C GLU A 77 1.12 26.69 7.14
N ILE A 78 2.01 25.96 6.48
CA ILE A 78 3.38 26.41 6.17
C ILE A 78 3.44 27.29 4.92
N TYR A 79 2.68 26.93 3.88
CA TYR A 79 2.68 27.67 2.60
C TYR A 79 1.58 28.70 2.50
N GLY A 80 0.51 28.56 3.28
CA GLY A 80 -0.67 29.42 3.24
C GLY A 80 -1.63 29.09 2.10
N GLY A 81 -2.81 29.72 2.10
CA GLY A 81 -3.83 29.52 1.07
C GLY A 81 -4.38 28.09 1.04
N ASP A 82 -4.59 27.55 -0.16
CA ASP A 82 -5.10 26.20 -0.39
C ASP A 82 -4.00 25.25 -0.92
N GLU A 83 -2.75 25.43 -0.47
CA GLU A 83 -1.60 24.65 -0.94
C GLU A 83 -1.53 23.32 -0.16
N TRP A 84 -2.38 22.37 -0.50
CA TRP A 84 -2.44 21.04 0.14
C TRP A 84 -1.32 20.09 -0.29
N MET A 85 -0.78 20.26 -1.48
CA MET A 85 0.27 19.42 -2.04
C MET A 85 1.28 20.25 -2.82
N PRO A 86 2.26 20.84 -2.14
CA PRO A 86 3.27 21.67 -2.77
C PRO A 86 4.07 20.89 -3.83
N LYS A 87 4.35 21.54 -4.94
CA LYS A 87 5.14 20.93 -6.02
C LYS A 87 6.51 20.45 -5.52
N GLU A 88 7.16 21.19 -4.61
CA GLU A 88 8.47 20.81 -4.09
C GLU A 88 8.41 19.50 -3.26
N THR A 89 7.26 19.14 -2.69
CA THR A 89 7.06 17.84 -2.03
C THR A 89 7.11 16.69 -3.02
N LEU A 90 6.42 16.81 -4.15
CA LEU A 90 6.48 15.82 -5.24
C LEU A 90 7.88 15.74 -5.87
N ASP A 91 8.50 16.89 -6.07
CA ASP A 91 9.87 16.96 -6.59
C ASP A 91 10.87 16.28 -5.64
N ALA A 92 10.72 16.47 -4.32
CA ALA A 92 11.53 15.79 -3.32
C ALA A 92 11.33 14.25 -3.33
N CYS A 93 10.08 13.77 -3.43
CA CYS A 93 9.82 12.33 -3.55
C CYS A 93 10.51 11.72 -4.79
N LYS A 94 10.49 12.43 -5.94
CA LYS A 94 11.18 12.00 -7.17
C LYS A 94 12.69 12.04 -7.03
N GLU A 95 13.22 13.08 -6.42
CA GLU A 95 14.66 13.33 -6.32
C GLU A 95 15.37 12.36 -5.35
N TYR A 96 14.70 11.98 -4.26
CA TYR A 96 15.26 11.10 -3.23
C TYR A 96 14.85 9.63 -3.37
N ASN A 97 13.96 9.31 -4.30
CA ASN A 97 13.50 7.97 -4.69
C ASN A 97 12.75 7.17 -3.62
N VAL A 98 13.09 7.28 -2.36
CA VAL A 98 12.46 6.55 -1.24
C VAL A 98 11.95 7.55 -0.23
N SER A 99 10.68 7.48 0.11
CA SER A 99 10.05 8.34 1.12
C SER A 99 9.00 7.59 1.93
N ILE A 100 8.60 8.16 3.07
CA ILE A 100 7.56 7.60 3.94
C ILE A 100 6.60 8.69 4.37
N LYS A 101 5.32 8.35 4.56
CA LYS A 101 4.32 9.32 5.00
C LYS A 101 3.32 8.76 6.01
N GLY A 102 2.90 9.61 6.92
CA GLY A 102 1.72 9.41 7.75
C GLY A 102 0.42 9.51 6.95
N PRO A 103 -0.74 9.35 7.60
CA PRO A 103 -2.04 9.46 6.95
C PRO A 103 -2.32 10.90 6.51
N LEU A 104 -3.08 11.07 5.42
CA LEU A 104 -3.46 12.38 4.90
C LEU A 104 -4.98 12.51 4.85
N THR A 105 -5.47 13.69 5.22
CA THR A 105 -6.88 14.07 5.11
C THR A 105 -7.23 14.34 3.65
N THR A 106 -8.37 13.83 3.21
CA THR A 106 -8.97 14.27 1.95
C THR A 106 -9.94 15.41 2.30
N PRO A 107 -9.71 16.64 1.82
CA PRO A 107 -10.62 17.75 2.06
C PRO A 107 -12.04 17.43 1.62
N VAL A 108 -13.03 17.70 2.47
CA VAL A 108 -14.44 17.50 2.15
C VAL A 108 -14.97 18.77 1.48
N GLY A 109 -15.30 18.71 0.18
CA GLY A 109 -15.83 19.83 -0.60
C GLY A 109 -14.80 20.44 -1.56
N GLY A 110 -15.26 21.24 -2.51
CA GLY A 110 -14.38 22.03 -3.39
C GLY A 110 -13.70 21.29 -4.54
N GLY A 111 -14.07 20.03 -4.84
CA GLY A 111 -13.52 19.30 -6.00
C GLY A 111 -12.08 18.83 -5.85
N ILE A 112 -11.49 18.95 -4.66
CA ILE A 112 -10.14 18.44 -4.37
C ILE A 112 -10.21 16.91 -4.30
N ARG A 113 -9.43 16.25 -5.15
CA ARG A 113 -9.26 14.79 -5.13
C ARG A 113 -8.46 14.35 -3.90
N SER A 114 -8.57 13.08 -3.55
CA SER A 114 -7.75 12.48 -2.48
C SER A 114 -6.27 12.79 -2.71
N LEU A 115 -5.60 13.40 -1.74
CA LEU A 115 -4.16 13.68 -1.78
C LEU A 115 -3.34 12.41 -1.99
N ASN A 116 -3.77 11.28 -1.40
CA ASN A 116 -3.13 9.99 -1.61
C ASN A 116 -3.20 9.55 -3.08
N VAL A 117 -4.37 9.68 -3.71
CA VAL A 117 -4.55 9.36 -5.15
C VAL A 117 -3.70 10.28 -6.01
N SER A 118 -3.67 11.57 -5.70
CA SER A 118 -2.85 12.54 -6.45
C SER A 118 -1.36 12.21 -6.37
N ILE A 119 -0.81 11.89 -5.18
CA ILE A 119 0.59 11.47 -5.02
C ILE A 119 0.89 10.25 -5.90
N ARG A 120 0.00 9.24 -5.89
CA ARG A 120 0.17 8.01 -6.68
C ARG A 120 0.20 8.27 -8.18
N GLN A 121 -0.68 9.14 -8.66
CA GLN A 121 -0.76 9.51 -10.07
C GLN A 121 0.40 10.41 -10.53
N GLU A 122 0.73 11.45 -9.77
CA GLU A 122 1.80 12.40 -10.12
C GLU A 122 3.22 11.78 -10.09
N LEU A 123 3.40 10.74 -9.27
CA LEU A 123 4.65 10.00 -9.16
C LEU A 123 4.66 8.67 -9.93
N ASP A 124 3.60 8.36 -10.68
CA ASP A 124 3.37 7.08 -11.37
C ASP A 124 3.67 5.85 -10.48
N LEU A 125 3.11 5.86 -9.28
CA LEU A 125 3.23 4.75 -8.32
C LEU A 125 2.16 3.70 -8.61
N TYR A 126 2.37 2.91 -9.65
CA TYR A 126 1.37 2.00 -10.21
C TYR A 126 1.15 0.71 -9.41
N VAL A 127 1.98 0.43 -8.41
CA VAL A 127 1.82 -0.70 -7.50
C VAL A 127 1.47 -0.20 -6.11
N CYS A 128 0.32 -0.57 -5.57
CA CYS A 128 0.06 -0.50 -4.14
C CYS A 128 0.33 -1.88 -3.54
N LEU A 129 1.40 -1.99 -2.76
CA LEU A 129 1.88 -3.22 -2.14
C LEU A 129 1.42 -3.28 -0.69
N ARG A 130 0.66 -4.31 -0.32
CA ARG A 130 0.10 -4.49 1.03
C ARG A 130 0.32 -5.94 1.52
N PRO A 131 1.39 -6.23 2.26
CA PRO A 131 1.55 -7.50 2.94
C PRO A 131 0.53 -7.66 4.07
N VAL A 132 -0.05 -8.85 4.19
CA VAL A 132 -0.97 -9.21 5.27
C VAL A 132 -0.48 -10.50 5.90
N LYS A 133 0.02 -10.39 7.14
CA LYS A 133 0.56 -11.51 7.90
C LYS A 133 0.08 -11.44 9.34
N TYR A 134 -0.26 -12.60 9.89
CA TYR A 134 -0.67 -12.71 11.29
C TYR A 134 0.53 -12.66 12.23
N PHE A 135 0.44 -11.82 13.25
CA PHE A 135 1.35 -11.81 14.39
C PHE A 135 0.72 -12.59 15.55
N SER A 136 1.43 -13.58 16.07
CA SER A 136 0.91 -14.41 17.15
C SER A 136 0.50 -13.58 18.38
N GLY A 137 -0.76 -13.73 18.79
CA GLY A 137 -1.36 -12.98 19.90
C GLY A 137 -2.20 -11.77 19.48
N THR A 138 -2.23 -11.40 18.20
CA THR A 138 -3.19 -10.41 17.70
C THR A 138 -4.63 -10.94 17.77
N PRO A 139 -5.61 -10.08 18.09
CA PRO A 139 -7.01 -10.46 18.03
C PRO A 139 -7.42 -10.73 16.58
N SER A 140 -8.22 -11.77 16.37
CA SER A 140 -8.70 -12.14 15.05
C SER A 140 -10.14 -12.66 15.09
N PRO A 141 -10.99 -12.30 14.10
CA PRO A 141 -12.33 -12.84 13.99
C PRO A 141 -12.37 -14.22 13.33
N VAL A 142 -11.25 -14.69 12.73
CA VAL A 142 -11.18 -15.98 12.05
C VAL A 142 -10.54 -17.05 12.92
N LYS A 143 -10.87 -18.33 12.65
CA LYS A 143 -10.41 -19.48 13.47
C LYS A 143 -8.92 -19.79 13.32
N ARG A 144 -8.34 -19.55 12.15
CA ARG A 144 -6.97 -19.91 11.81
C ARG A 144 -6.25 -18.72 11.14
N PRO A 145 -6.08 -17.60 11.88
CA PRO A 145 -5.35 -16.44 11.34
C PRO A 145 -3.88 -16.75 11.05
N ASP A 146 -3.32 -17.74 11.70
CA ASP A 146 -1.97 -18.25 11.50
C ASP A 146 -1.70 -18.75 10.07
N LEU A 147 -2.74 -19.07 9.31
CA LEU A 147 -2.65 -19.46 7.89
C LEU A 147 -2.70 -18.25 6.92
N VAL A 148 -2.87 -17.04 7.42
CA VAL A 148 -2.90 -15.83 6.60
C VAL A 148 -1.49 -15.28 6.46
N ASP A 149 -0.90 -15.44 5.28
CA ASP A 149 0.38 -14.83 4.86
C ASP A 149 0.27 -14.51 3.38
N MET A 150 -0.34 -13.37 3.05
CA MET A 150 -0.61 -12.94 1.68
C MET A 150 0.03 -11.60 1.39
N VAL A 151 0.38 -11.37 0.12
CA VAL A 151 0.91 -10.10 -0.34
C VAL A 151 0.08 -9.59 -1.49
N ILE A 152 -0.55 -8.43 -1.33
CA ILE A 152 -1.46 -7.86 -2.30
C ILE A 152 -0.70 -6.85 -3.16
N PHE A 153 -0.75 -7.05 -4.46
CA PHE A 153 -0.38 -6.11 -5.53
C PHE A 153 -1.67 -5.52 -6.10
N ARG A 154 -2.04 -4.36 -5.61
CA ARG A 154 -3.20 -3.61 -6.07
C ARG A 154 -2.76 -2.64 -7.17
N GLU A 155 -3.44 -2.67 -8.31
CA GLU A 155 -3.29 -1.64 -9.33
C GLU A 155 -3.63 -0.27 -8.72
N ASN A 156 -2.92 0.78 -9.12
CA ASN A 156 -2.95 2.03 -8.36
C ASN A 156 -3.11 3.29 -9.23
N SER A 157 -3.25 3.14 -10.53
CA SER A 157 -3.29 4.25 -11.49
C SER A 157 -4.58 4.38 -12.29
N GLU A 158 -5.31 3.28 -12.47
CA GLU A 158 -6.51 3.18 -13.30
C GLU A 158 -7.76 2.80 -12.50
N ASP A 159 -8.70 2.13 -13.16
CA ASP A 159 -9.99 1.74 -12.59
C ASP A 159 -10.87 2.97 -12.32
N ILE A 160 -11.86 2.86 -11.46
CA ILE A 160 -12.69 4.01 -11.06
C ILE A 160 -11.89 5.09 -10.32
N TYR A 161 -10.72 4.75 -9.79
CA TYR A 161 -9.77 5.68 -9.15
C TYR A 161 -9.13 6.67 -10.15
N ALA A 162 -9.26 6.44 -11.45
CA ALA A 162 -8.95 7.46 -12.46
C ALA A 162 -9.78 8.74 -12.26
N GLY A 163 -10.91 8.64 -11.54
CA GLY A 163 -11.75 9.76 -11.15
C GLY A 163 -12.45 10.43 -12.34
N VAL A 164 -12.73 9.67 -13.39
CA VAL A 164 -13.50 10.15 -14.54
C VAL A 164 -14.98 9.92 -14.26
N GLU A 165 -15.61 10.89 -13.60
CA GLU A 165 -17.01 10.82 -13.25
C GLU A 165 -17.72 12.17 -13.40
N PHE A 166 -19.02 12.12 -13.60
CA PHE A 166 -19.87 13.27 -13.82
C PHE A 166 -21.07 13.21 -12.87
N GLU A 167 -21.30 14.31 -12.17
CA GLU A 167 -22.41 14.46 -11.24
C GLU A 167 -23.76 14.36 -11.97
N SER A 168 -24.72 13.79 -11.29
CA SER A 168 -26.12 13.73 -11.73
C SER A 168 -26.62 15.13 -12.12
N ASN A 169 -27.31 15.21 -13.26
CA ASN A 169 -27.83 16.46 -13.85
C ASN A 169 -26.77 17.46 -14.35
N SER A 170 -25.49 17.14 -14.28
CA SER A 170 -24.47 17.98 -14.90
C SER A 170 -24.56 17.94 -16.44
N GLU A 171 -24.06 18.99 -17.09
CA GLU A 171 -23.97 19.03 -18.55
C GLU A 171 -23.14 17.85 -19.09
N GLY A 172 -22.04 17.51 -18.40
CA GLY A 172 -21.16 16.38 -18.74
C GLY A 172 -21.88 15.05 -18.70
N ALA A 173 -22.62 14.75 -17.60
CA ALA A 173 -23.39 13.53 -17.47
C ALA A 173 -24.46 13.40 -18.57
N ASN A 174 -25.23 14.46 -18.77
CA ASN A 174 -26.29 14.48 -19.77
C ASN A 174 -25.75 14.30 -21.21
N LYS A 175 -24.61 14.95 -21.53
CA LYS A 175 -23.96 14.81 -22.83
C LYS A 175 -23.44 13.39 -23.04
N LEU A 176 -22.74 12.82 -22.05
CA LEU A 176 -22.20 11.46 -22.14
C LEU A 176 -23.32 10.41 -22.29
N ILE A 177 -24.37 10.51 -21.50
CA ILE A 177 -25.55 9.62 -21.59
C ILE A 177 -26.16 9.70 -22.99
N LYS A 178 -26.34 10.91 -23.52
CA LYS A 178 -26.87 11.12 -24.86
C LYS A 178 -25.99 10.46 -25.93
N VAL A 179 -24.70 10.66 -25.92
CA VAL A 179 -23.76 10.01 -26.84
C VAL A 179 -23.84 8.48 -26.74
N LEU A 180 -23.86 7.92 -25.53
CA LEU A 180 -23.99 6.49 -25.33
C LEU A 180 -25.32 5.93 -25.91
N GLN A 181 -26.42 6.67 -25.78
CA GLN A 181 -27.73 6.24 -26.28
C GLN A 181 -27.88 6.42 -27.79
N GLU A 182 -27.47 7.56 -28.34
CA GLU A 182 -27.69 7.93 -29.74
C GLU A 182 -26.58 7.35 -30.66
N ASP A 183 -25.29 7.52 -30.30
CA ASP A 183 -24.19 7.12 -31.16
C ASP A 183 -23.78 5.65 -30.95
N PHE A 184 -23.84 5.15 -29.71
CA PHE A 184 -23.49 3.77 -29.37
C PHE A 184 -24.69 2.83 -29.17
N ASN A 185 -25.93 3.33 -29.31
CA ASN A 185 -27.17 2.57 -29.15
C ASN A 185 -27.28 1.81 -27.81
N VAL A 186 -26.76 2.39 -26.74
CA VAL A 186 -26.80 1.82 -25.39
C VAL A 186 -28.21 2.02 -24.81
N LYS A 187 -28.96 0.94 -24.70
CA LYS A 187 -30.34 0.94 -24.12
C LYS A 187 -30.36 0.52 -22.64
N LYS A 188 -29.23 0.22 -22.06
CA LYS A 188 -29.14 -0.37 -20.70
C LYS A 188 -29.13 0.66 -19.58
N ILE A 189 -28.96 1.95 -19.86
CA ILE A 189 -29.13 3.02 -18.87
C ILE A 189 -30.62 3.18 -18.62
N ARG A 190 -31.11 2.50 -17.58
CA ARG A 190 -32.56 2.37 -17.33
C ARG A 190 -33.22 3.67 -16.90
N PHE A 191 -32.48 4.48 -16.14
CA PHE A 191 -32.94 5.76 -15.60
C PHE A 191 -31.94 6.85 -15.98
N PRO A 192 -31.99 7.40 -17.20
CA PRO A 192 -31.00 8.36 -17.68
C PRO A 192 -31.15 9.73 -17.02
N GLU A 193 -32.38 10.09 -16.58
CA GLU A 193 -32.60 11.32 -15.83
C GLU A 193 -32.06 11.18 -14.39
N ASN A 194 -31.45 12.23 -13.89
CA ASN A 194 -30.82 12.24 -12.56
C ASN A 194 -29.80 11.11 -12.33
N CYS A 195 -29.06 10.75 -13.38
CA CYS A 195 -28.07 9.69 -13.35
C CYS A 195 -26.65 10.29 -13.27
N GLY A 196 -25.91 9.96 -12.22
CA GLY A 196 -24.45 10.14 -12.20
C GLY A 196 -23.77 9.05 -13.03
N ILE A 197 -22.67 9.35 -13.69
CA ILE A 197 -21.96 8.39 -14.53
C ILE A 197 -20.46 8.45 -14.30
N GLY A 198 -19.83 7.26 -14.17
CA GLY A 198 -18.38 7.10 -14.02
C GLY A 198 -17.82 6.17 -15.09
N ILE A 199 -16.56 6.40 -15.45
CA ILE A 199 -15.81 5.61 -16.44
C ILE A 199 -14.75 4.81 -15.71
N LYS A 200 -14.66 3.51 -16.04
CA LYS A 200 -13.67 2.58 -15.54
C LYS A 200 -12.69 2.20 -16.65
N PRO A 201 -11.56 2.90 -16.79
CA PRO A 201 -10.49 2.49 -17.69
C PRO A 201 -9.68 1.34 -17.07
N VAL A 202 -9.36 0.32 -17.87
CA VAL A 202 -8.42 -0.74 -17.54
C VAL A 202 -7.64 -1.05 -18.80
N SER A 203 -6.31 -0.82 -18.77
CA SER A 203 -5.46 -0.99 -19.94
C SER A 203 -4.59 -2.25 -19.83
N GLU A 204 -4.11 -2.71 -20.99
CA GLU A 204 -3.16 -3.81 -21.08
C GLU A 204 -1.83 -3.44 -20.39
N GLU A 205 -1.32 -2.24 -20.68
CA GLU A 205 -0.06 -1.74 -20.11
C GLU A 205 -0.13 -1.64 -18.58
N GLY A 206 -1.17 -0.97 -18.04
CA GLY A 206 -1.38 -0.83 -16.60
C GLY A 206 -1.53 -2.18 -15.91
N SER A 207 -2.28 -3.10 -16.51
CA SER A 207 -2.49 -4.46 -15.98
C SER A 207 -1.20 -5.28 -16.00
N LYS A 208 -0.52 -5.35 -17.16
CA LYS A 208 0.71 -6.16 -17.30
C LYS A 208 1.86 -5.63 -16.43
N ARG A 209 2.05 -4.31 -16.30
CA ARG A 209 3.12 -3.76 -15.45
C ARG A 209 2.93 -4.10 -13.98
N LEU A 210 1.69 -4.06 -13.47
CA LEU A 210 1.37 -4.49 -12.11
C LEU A 210 1.61 -5.98 -11.91
N ILE A 211 1.03 -6.82 -12.79
CA ILE A 211 1.10 -8.28 -12.67
C ILE A 211 2.56 -8.75 -12.78
N ARG A 212 3.37 -8.11 -13.63
CA ARG A 212 4.81 -8.37 -13.73
C ARG A 212 5.51 -8.18 -12.38
N LYS A 213 5.20 -7.11 -11.66
CA LYS A 213 5.74 -6.88 -10.31
C LYS A 213 5.32 -7.96 -9.32
N ALA A 214 4.09 -8.46 -9.42
CA ALA A 214 3.64 -9.58 -8.60
C ALA A 214 4.40 -10.88 -8.92
N PHE A 215 4.66 -11.18 -10.20
CA PHE A 215 5.47 -12.34 -10.61
C PHE A 215 6.94 -12.20 -10.18
N GLU A 216 7.54 -11.02 -10.38
CA GLU A 216 8.90 -10.73 -9.93
C GLU A 216 9.03 -10.90 -8.40
N TYR A 217 8.05 -10.42 -7.65
CA TYR A 217 8.01 -10.60 -6.19
C TYR A 217 7.90 -12.08 -5.79
N ALA A 218 7.03 -12.83 -6.46
CA ALA A 218 6.88 -14.27 -6.20
C ALA A 218 8.19 -15.03 -6.46
N ILE A 219 8.92 -14.69 -7.55
CA ILE A 219 10.24 -15.23 -7.85
C ILE A 219 11.27 -14.85 -6.78
N GLN A 220 11.29 -13.58 -6.39
CA GLN A 220 12.30 -13.06 -5.45
C GLN A 220 12.15 -13.63 -4.04
N ASN A 221 10.91 -13.85 -3.61
CA ASN A 221 10.56 -14.28 -2.26
C ASN A 221 10.15 -15.77 -2.18
N ASP A 222 10.41 -16.53 -3.26
CA ASP A 222 10.14 -17.99 -3.36
C ASP A 222 8.69 -18.36 -3.00
N ARG A 223 7.73 -17.52 -3.45
CA ARG A 223 6.30 -17.72 -3.22
C ARG A 223 5.73 -18.78 -4.18
N ASP A 224 4.70 -19.48 -3.75
CA ASP A 224 4.18 -20.67 -4.47
C ASP A 224 3.14 -20.33 -5.54
N SER A 225 2.45 -19.19 -5.42
CA SER A 225 1.40 -18.83 -6.37
C SER A 225 1.15 -17.34 -6.51
N VAL A 226 0.63 -16.94 -7.68
CA VAL A 226 0.04 -15.62 -7.94
C VAL A 226 -1.41 -15.79 -8.36
N SER A 227 -2.32 -15.16 -7.63
CA SER A 227 -3.77 -15.19 -7.90
C SER A 227 -4.22 -13.88 -8.52
N LEU A 228 -4.77 -13.94 -9.73
CA LEU A 228 -5.38 -12.81 -10.44
C LEU A 228 -6.83 -12.66 -9.97
N ILE A 229 -7.12 -11.62 -9.19
CA ILE A 229 -8.47 -11.40 -8.64
C ILE A 229 -9.24 -10.43 -9.51
N HIS A 230 -10.42 -10.81 -9.95
CA HIS A 230 -11.21 -10.04 -10.91
C HIS A 230 -12.72 -10.34 -10.81
N LYS A 231 -13.54 -9.50 -11.45
CA LYS A 231 -14.99 -9.74 -11.69
C LYS A 231 -15.27 -9.88 -13.20
N GLY A 232 -14.40 -10.57 -13.93
CA GLY A 232 -14.40 -10.68 -15.39
C GLY A 232 -15.60 -11.40 -15.98
N ASN A 233 -16.34 -12.18 -15.20
CA ASN A 233 -17.62 -12.77 -15.64
C ASN A 233 -18.70 -11.71 -15.92
N ILE A 234 -18.61 -10.54 -15.29
CA ILE A 234 -19.51 -9.39 -15.49
C ILE A 234 -18.81 -8.31 -16.32
N GLN A 235 -17.62 -7.91 -15.95
CA GLN A 235 -16.82 -6.85 -16.58
C GLN A 235 -15.81 -7.48 -17.56
N LYS A 236 -16.33 -8.00 -18.68
CA LYS A 236 -15.57 -8.85 -19.60
C LYS A 236 -14.39 -8.15 -20.26
N PHE A 237 -14.55 -6.87 -20.63
CA PHE A 237 -13.56 -6.10 -21.40
C PHE A 237 -12.64 -5.23 -20.53
N THR A 238 -12.82 -5.25 -19.23
CA THR A 238 -11.97 -4.58 -18.23
C THR A 238 -11.36 -5.64 -17.33
N GLU A 239 -12.03 -6.09 -16.30
CA GLU A 239 -11.45 -7.08 -15.37
C GLU A 239 -11.25 -8.48 -15.97
N GLY A 240 -12.08 -8.87 -16.96
CA GLY A 240 -11.84 -10.09 -17.73
C GLY A 240 -10.58 -9.98 -18.58
N ALA A 241 -10.35 -8.82 -19.19
CA ALA A 241 -9.13 -8.53 -19.92
C ALA A 241 -7.90 -8.50 -18.99
N PHE A 242 -7.99 -7.91 -17.80
CA PHE A 242 -6.94 -7.97 -16.78
C PHE A 242 -6.47 -9.40 -16.50
N ARG A 243 -7.42 -10.34 -16.32
CA ARG A 243 -7.11 -11.77 -16.16
C ARG A 243 -6.39 -12.33 -17.40
N ASP A 244 -6.93 -12.07 -18.57
CA ASP A 244 -6.40 -12.63 -19.82
C ASP A 244 -4.99 -12.13 -20.10
N TRP A 245 -4.73 -10.84 -19.93
CA TRP A 245 -3.40 -10.23 -20.01
C TRP A 245 -2.42 -10.78 -18.95
N GLY A 246 -2.91 -11.18 -17.79
CA GLY A 246 -2.10 -11.86 -16.78
C GLY A 246 -1.62 -13.24 -17.24
N TYR A 247 -2.47 -14.02 -17.89
CA TYR A 247 -2.06 -15.31 -18.49
C TYR A 247 -1.16 -15.12 -19.71
N GLU A 248 -1.43 -14.13 -20.57
CA GLU A 248 -0.54 -13.76 -21.66
C GLU A 248 0.86 -13.44 -21.15
N LEU A 249 0.95 -12.58 -20.13
CA LEU A 249 2.21 -12.20 -19.50
C LEU A 249 2.97 -13.43 -18.96
N ALA A 250 2.25 -14.33 -18.25
CA ALA A 250 2.86 -15.56 -17.72
C ALA A 250 3.47 -16.40 -18.82
N ARG A 251 2.74 -16.57 -19.94
CA ARG A 251 3.21 -17.34 -21.10
C ARG A 251 4.37 -16.64 -21.82
N ASP A 252 4.21 -15.37 -22.16
CA ASP A 252 5.07 -14.69 -23.12
C ASP A 252 6.39 -14.20 -22.50
N GLU A 253 6.40 -13.81 -21.23
CA GLU A 253 7.58 -13.27 -20.54
C GLU A 253 8.21 -14.23 -19.52
N PHE A 254 7.41 -15.15 -18.94
CA PHE A 254 7.89 -16.05 -17.88
C PHE A 254 7.94 -17.52 -18.30
N GLY A 255 7.60 -17.84 -19.56
CA GLY A 255 7.62 -19.20 -20.09
C GLY A 255 6.56 -20.10 -19.44
N GLY A 256 5.42 -19.51 -19.06
CA GLY A 256 4.31 -20.21 -18.44
C GLY A 256 3.59 -21.15 -19.41
N GLU A 257 3.25 -22.34 -18.91
CA GLU A 257 2.48 -23.34 -19.64
C GLU A 257 1.14 -23.59 -18.95
N PRO A 258 0.08 -24.00 -19.67
CA PRO A 258 -1.18 -24.38 -19.09
C PRO A 258 -1.01 -25.51 -18.06
N LEU A 259 -1.51 -25.33 -16.85
CA LEU A 259 -1.52 -26.35 -15.81
C LEU A 259 -2.66 -27.35 -16.08
N ASP A 260 -2.34 -28.63 -16.24
CA ASP A 260 -3.29 -29.73 -16.49
C ASP A 260 -4.27 -29.45 -17.66
N GLY A 261 -3.84 -28.66 -18.65
CA GLY A 261 -4.67 -28.27 -19.80
C GLY A 261 -5.79 -27.29 -19.47
N GLY A 262 -5.85 -26.79 -18.25
CA GLY A 262 -6.84 -25.81 -17.79
C GLY A 262 -6.43 -24.36 -18.05
N PRO A 263 -7.23 -23.39 -17.59
CA PRO A 263 -6.91 -21.98 -17.77
C PRO A 263 -5.71 -21.52 -16.93
N TRP A 264 -5.44 -22.16 -15.82
CA TRP A 264 -4.31 -21.83 -14.95
C TRP A 264 -2.98 -22.12 -15.65
N HIS A 265 -1.96 -21.36 -15.30
CA HIS A 265 -0.62 -21.50 -15.84
C HIS A 265 0.38 -21.83 -14.73
N ILE A 266 1.50 -22.39 -15.12
CA ILE A 266 2.60 -22.70 -14.22
C ILE A 266 3.91 -22.29 -14.89
N PHE A 267 4.78 -21.61 -14.18
CA PHE A 267 6.12 -21.29 -14.66
C PHE A 267 7.18 -21.60 -13.59
N LYS A 268 8.42 -21.73 -14.05
CA LYS A 268 9.54 -22.09 -13.17
C LYS A 268 10.16 -20.84 -12.57
N ASN A 269 10.30 -20.80 -11.24
CA ASN A 269 11.08 -19.78 -10.56
C ASN A 269 12.54 -19.86 -11.01
N SER A 270 13.03 -18.79 -11.66
CA SER A 270 14.38 -18.73 -12.22
C SER A 270 15.51 -18.78 -11.17
N LYS A 271 15.20 -18.51 -9.90
CA LYS A 271 16.17 -18.52 -8.79
C LYS A 271 16.21 -19.86 -8.06
N SER A 272 15.05 -20.35 -7.62
CA SER A 272 14.96 -21.57 -6.79
C SER A 272 14.70 -22.83 -7.59
N GLY A 273 14.19 -22.72 -8.81
CA GLY A 273 13.78 -23.84 -9.63
C GLY A 273 12.42 -24.44 -9.29
N LYS A 274 11.74 -23.97 -8.23
CA LYS A 274 10.37 -24.36 -7.91
C LYS A 274 9.37 -23.84 -8.94
N HIS A 275 8.19 -24.40 -8.93
CA HIS A 275 7.10 -23.93 -9.77
C HIS A 275 6.25 -22.89 -9.06
N ILE A 276 5.83 -21.85 -9.78
CA ILE A 276 4.88 -20.83 -9.35
C ILE A 276 3.60 -21.01 -10.16
N VAL A 277 2.47 -21.17 -9.47
CA VAL A 277 1.15 -21.33 -10.10
C VAL A 277 0.51 -19.96 -10.30
N VAL A 278 0.10 -19.65 -11.54
CA VAL A 278 -0.73 -18.50 -11.85
C VAL A 278 -2.18 -18.96 -12.01
N LYS A 279 -3.06 -18.45 -11.18
CA LYS A 279 -4.48 -18.80 -11.17
C LYS A 279 -5.35 -17.55 -11.12
N ASP A 280 -6.61 -17.67 -11.55
CA ASP A 280 -7.58 -16.59 -11.42
C ASP A 280 -8.71 -16.95 -10.46
N VAL A 281 -9.28 -15.95 -9.81
CA VAL A 281 -10.42 -16.13 -8.90
C VAL A 281 -11.35 -14.94 -9.01
N ILE A 282 -12.65 -15.21 -9.13
CA ILE A 282 -13.68 -14.17 -9.08
C ILE A 282 -13.71 -13.54 -7.68
N CYS A 283 -13.70 -12.21 -7.61
CA CYS A 283 -13.49 -11.42 -6.40
C CYS A 283 -14.40 -11.80 -5.23
N ASP A 284 -15.71 -11.97 -5.46
CA ASP A 284 -16.64 -12.39 -4.42
C ASP A 284 -16.40 -13.83 -3.92
N ALA A 285 -15.98 -14.73 -4.80
CA ALA A 285 -15.53 -16.06 -4.40
C ALA A 285 -14.23 -16.00 -3.58
N PHE A 286 -13.29 -15.14 -3.97
CA PHE A 286 -12.05 -14.92 -3.23
C PHE A 286 -12.32 -14.44 -1.79
N LEU A 287 -13.18 -13.41 -1.62
CA LEU A 287 -13.54 -12.88 -0.30
C LEU A 287 -14.12 -13.95 0.63
N GLN A 288 -14.86 -14.93 0.08
CA GLN A 288 -15.36 -16.06 0.84
C GLN A 288 -14.24 -17.09 1.12
N GLN A 289 -13.38 -17.37 0.13
CA GLN A 289 -12.37 -18.42 0.24
C GLN A 289 -11.25 -18.08 1.20
N ILE A 290 -10.86 -16.81 1.32
CA ILE A 290 -9.84 -16.38 2.30
C ILE A 290 -10.27 -16.61 3.76
N LEU A 291 -11.58 -16.75 4.04
CA LEU A 291 -12.09 -17.08 5.37
C LEU A 291 -12.01 -18.58 5.67
N HIS A 292 -12.11 -19.42 4.63
CA HIS A 292 -12.19 -20.87 4.76
C HIS A 292 -10.88 -21.60 4.46
N ARG A 293 -10.11 -21.06 3.50
CA ARG A 293 -8.92 -21.69 2.90
C ARG A 293 -7.80 -20.69 2.65
N PRO A 294 -7.40 -19.87 3.65
CA PRO A 294 -6.42 -18.80 3.40
C PRO A 294 -5.06 -19.34 2.91
N ALA A 295 -4.65 -20.53 3.34
CA ALA A 295 -3.38 -21.15 2.92
C ALA A 295 -3.29 -21.50 1.41
N GLU A 296 -4.40 -21.40 0.65
CA GLU A 296 -4.37 -21.60 -0.79
C GLU A 296 -3.92 -20.35 -1.56
N TYR A 297 -3.76 -19.23 -0.89
CA TYR A 297 -3.45 -17.91 -1.46
C TYR A 297 -2.13 -17.38 -0.93
N ASP A 298 -1.35 -16.81 -1.84
CA ASP A 298 -0.01 -16.31 -1.52
C ASP A 298 0.17 -14.88 -2.06
N VAL A 299 0.57 -14.67 -3.30
CA VAL A 299 0.62 -13.36 -3.93
C VAL A 299 -0.70 -13.08 -4.66
N ILE A 300 -1.25 -11.90 -4.47
CA ILE A 300 -2.53 -11.48 -5.03
C ILE A 300 -2.28 -10.28 -5.97
N ALA A 301 -2.69 -10.39 -7.24
CA ALA A 301 -2.72 -9.27 -8.15
C ALA A 301 -4.16 -8.90 -8.49
N SER A 302 -4.51 -7.63 -8.40
CA SER A 302 -5.91 -7.18 -8.50
C SER A 302 -6.03 -5.79 -9.13
N PRO A 303 -7.11 -5.50 -9.90
CA PRO A 303 -7.52 -4.15 -10.22
C PRO A 303 -7.68 -3.28 -8.97
N ASN A 304 -7.68 -1.97 -9.16
CA ASN A 304 -7.59 -0.99 -8.08
C ASN A 304 -8.68 -1.13 -7.03
N LEU A 305 -9.95 -1.05 -7.40
CA LEU A 305 -11.07 -1.11 -6.45
C LEU A 305 -11.13 -2.45 -5.70
N ASN A 306 -11.00 -3.56 -6.44
CA ASN A 306 -11.03 -4.89 -5.82
C ASN A 306 -9.88 -5.03 -4.81
N GLY A 307 -8.68 -4.56 -5.15
CA GLY A 307 -7.51 -4.57 -4.28
C GLY A 307 -7.69 -3.74 -3.01
N ASP A 308 -8.44 -2.63 -3.09
CA ASP A 308 -8.78 -1.81 -1.94
C ASP A 308 -9.64 -2.60 -0.93
N TYR A 309 -10.75 -3.15 -1.39
CA TYR A 309 -11.64 -3.94 -0.53
C TYR A 309 -10.97 -5.18 0.05
N ILE A 310 -10.18 -5.89 -0.78
CA ILE A 310 -9.49 -7.11 -0.39
C ILE A 310 -8.47 -6.84 0.72
N SER A 311 -7.68 -5.77 0.59
CA SER A 311 -6.63 -5.47 1.56
C SER A 311 -7.19 -5.18 2.95
N ASP A 312 -8.30 -4.45 3.06
CA ASP A 312 -8.93 -4.15 4.34
C ASP A 312 -9.64 -5.39 4.93
N ALA A 313 -10.29 -6.19 4.08
CA ALA A 313 -10.90 -7.45 4.50
C ALA A 313 -9.86 -8.45 5.04
N LEU A 314 -8.68 -8.52 4.44
CA LEU A 314 -7.57 -9.35 4.93
C LEU A 314 -6.91 -8.76 6.18
N ALA A 315 -6.69 -7.44 6.23
CA ALA A 315 -6.16 -6.78 7.42
C ALA A 315 -7.02 -7.07 8.65
N ALA A 316 -8.36 -7.06 8.50
CA ALA A 316 -9.29 -7.39 9.59
C ALA A 316 -9.08 -8.81 10.15
N GLN A 317 -8.62 -9.77 9.32
CA GLN A 317 -8.38 -11.15 9.75
C GLN A 317 -7.13 -11.33 10.60
N VAL A 318 -6.18 -10.41 10.51
CA VAL A 318 -4.88 -10.50 11.19
C VAL A 318 -4.68 -9.46 12.30
N GLY A 319 -5.71 -8.71 12.66
CA GLY A 319 -5.67 -7.73 13.76
C GLY A 319 -6.16 -6.34 13.41
N GLY A 320 -6.43 -6.07 12.14
CA GLY A 320 -6.97 -4.79 11.67
C GLY A 320 -5.94 -3.85 11.07
N ILE A 321 -6.42 -2.73 10.58
CA ILE A 321 -5.63 -1.74 9.83
C ILE A 321 -4.54 -1.04 10.67
N GLY A 322 -4.63 -1.09 12.00
CA GLY A 322 -3.61 -0.51 12.90
C GLY A 322 -2.23 -1.17 12.81
N ILE A 323 -2.14 -2.37 12.20
CA ILE A 323 -0.88 -3.08 11.94
C ILE A 323 -0.74 -3.50 10.47
N ALA A 324 -1.53 -2.92 9.58
CA ALA A 324 -1.46 -3.20 8.14
C ALA A 324 -0.50 -2.21 7.47
N PRO A 325 0.65 -2.65 6.95
CA PRO A 325 1.60 -1.79 6.25
C PRO A 325 1.22 -1.58 4.80
N GLY A 326 1.78 -0.53 4.18
CA GLY A 326 1.62 -0.25 2.76
C GLY A 326 2.82 0.43 2.12
N ALA A 327 2.97 0.19 0.83
CA ALA A 327 3.91 0.90 -0.02
C ALA A 327 3.27 1.17 -1.38
N ASN A 328 3.61 2.31 -1.96
CA ASN A 328 3.26 2.65 -3.35
C ASN A 328 4.56 2.72 -4.14
N LEU A 329 4.66 1.91 -5.19
CA LEU A 329 5.89 1.71 -5.93
C LEU A 329 5.71 2.08 -7.41
N GLY A 330 6.61 2.88 -7.93
CA GLY A 330 6.85 3.09 -9.35
C GLY A 330 8.13 2.37 -9.80
N ASP A 331 8.67 2.78 -10.94
CA ASP A 331 9.92 2.18 -11.45
C ASP A 331 11.15 2.61 -10.65
N THR A 332 11.17 3.86 -10.20
CA THR A 332 12.31 4.43 -9.46
C THR A 332 11.91 5.11 -8.16
N THR A 333 10.64 5.36 -7.94
CA THR A 333 10.13 6.07 -6.76
C THR A 333 9.29 5.13 -5.90
N ALA A 334 9.52 5.16 -4.59
CA ALA A 334 8.77 4.40 -3.60
C ALA A 334 8.28 5.32 -2.47
N VAL A 335 6.99 5.26 -2.16
CA VAL A 335 6.38 5.98 -1.03
C VAL A 335 5.73 4.98 -0.10
N PHE A 336 6.29 4.83 1.10
CA PHE A 336 5.76 3.96 2.14
C PHE A 336 4.71 4.70 2.97
N GLU A 337 3.63 4.04 3.37
CA GLU A 337 2.53 4.72 4.06
C GLU A 337 1.77 3.82 5.02
N ALA A 338 1.23 4.41 6.09
CA ALA A 338 0.18 3.76 6.87
C ALA A 338 -1.08 3.59 6.02
N THR A 339 -1.77 2.46 6.14
CA THR A 339 -2.96 2.15 5.33
C THR A 339 -4.26 2.70 5.90
N HIS A 340 -4.26 3.13 7.17
CA HIS A 340 -5.42 3.72 7.84
C HIS A 340 -5.55 5.23 7.59
N GLY A 341 -6.72 5.79 7.91
CA GLY A 341 -7.00 7.24 7.81
C GLY A 341 -6.44 8.05 8.98
N THR A 342 -6.76 9.32 8.98
CA THR A 342 -6.23 10.36 9.92
C THR A 342 -6.85 10.32 11.31
N ALA A 343 -8.01 9.72 11.51
CA ALA A 343 -8.72 9.61 12.78
C ALA A 343 -8.62 10.88 13.66
N PRO A 344 -9.02 12.05 13.19
CA PRO A 344 -8.68 13.36 13.79
C PRO A 344 -9.14 13.52 15.26
N LYS A 345 -10.20 12.81 15.65
CA LYS A 345 -10.69 12.84 17.05
C LYS A 345 -9.69 12.25 18.06
N TYR A 346 -8.66 11.52 17.62
CA TYR A 346 -7.64 10.92 18.48
C TYR A 346 -6.29 11.63 18.37
N ALA A 347 -6.17 12.64 17.51
CA ALA A 347 -4.92 13.38 17.30
C ALA A 347 -4.40 14.02 18.60
N GLY A 348 -3.10 13.88 18.86
CA GLY A 348 -2.43 14.44 20.04
C GLY A 348 -2.77 13.75 21.36
N GLN A 349 -3.42 12.57 21.36
CA GLN A 349 -3.80 11.87 22.58
C GLN A 349 -2.82 10.76 22.98
N ASP A 350 -1.77 10.53 22.23
CA ASP A 350 -0.80 9.43 22.45
C ASP A 350 -1.47 8.06 22.65
N LYS A 351 -2.57 7.78 21.94
CA LYS A 351 -3.43 6.63 22.20
C LYS A 351 -3.41 5.57 21.08
N VAL A 352 -3.23 6.00 19.83
CA VAL A 352 -3.41 5.16 18.65
C VAL A 352 -2.27 4.16 18.47
N ASN A 353 -2.54 3.11 17.69
CA ASN A 353 -1.54 2.10 17.34
C ASN A 353 -0.59 2.62 16.25
N PRO A 354 0.73 2.73 16.51
CA PRO A 354 1.70 3.15 15.50
C PRO A 354 2.16 2.01 14.58
N GLY A 355 1.64 0.81 14.78
CA GLY A 355 2.13 -0.42 14.15
C GLY A 355 2.08 -0.39 12.63
N SER A 356 1.04 0.17 12.02
CA SER A 356 0.92 0.27 10.56
C SER A 356 2.08 1.09 9.96
N LEU A 357 2.38 2.26 10.51
CA LEU A 357 3.47 3.11 10.00
C LEU A 357 4.85 2.51 10.31
N ILE A 358 5.02 1.89 11.49
CA ILE A 358 6.26 1.17 11.84
C ILE A 358 6.53 0.00 10.88
N LEU A 359 5.51 -0.79 10.55
CA LEU A 359 5.64 -1.90 9.61
C LEU A 359 5.81 -1.40 8.15
N SER A 360 5.26 -0.25 7.80
CA SER A 360 5.55 0.40 6.52
C SER A 360 7.01 0.85 6.42
N ALA A 361 7.57 1.35 7.53
CA ALA A 361 8.99 1.66 7.61
C ALA A 361 9.86 0.39 7.59
N GLU A 362 9.39 -0.71 8.15
CA GLU A 362 10.04 -2.03 8.03
C GLU A 362 10.13 -2.45 6.55
N MET A 363 9.04 -2.30 5.79
CA MET A 363 9.06 -2.53 4.34
C MET A 363 10.04 -1.60 3.62
N MET A 364 10.13 -0.34 4.03
CA MET A 364 11.10 0.62 3.50
C MET A 364 12.54 0.14 3.74
N LEU A 365 12.85 -0.34 4.94
CA LEU A 365 14.18 -0.89 5.25
C LEU A 365 14.50 -2.11 4.37
N ARG A 366 13.56 -3.03 4.16
CA ARG A 366 13.75 -4.16 3.23
C ARG A 366 13.95 -3.70 1.79
N HIS A 367 13.19 -2.70 1.35
CA HIS A 367 13.36 -2.11 0.02
C HIS A 367 14.76 -1.53 -0.18
N MET A 368 15.33 -0.92 0.86
CA MET A 368 16.70 -0.41 0.89
C MET A 368 17.77 -1.50 1.07
N GLY A 369 17.38 -2.76 1.29
CA GLY A 369 18.31 -3.86 1.56
C GLY A 369 18.87 -3.89 2.99
N TRP A 370 18.21 -3.21 3.93
CA TRP A 370 18.59 -3.17 5.35
C TRP A 370 17.81 -4.21 6.15
N PHE A 371 18.01 -5.48 5.80
CA PHE A 371 17.22 -6.61 6.29
C PHE A 371 17.36 -6.85 7.78
N GLU A 372 18.54 -6.65 8.34
CA GLU A 372 18.82 -6.90 9.76
C GLU A 372 17.99 -5.96 10.64
N ALA A 373 17.93 -4.67 10.30
CA ALA A 373 17.11 -3.69 11.01
C ALA A 373 15.60 -3.98 10.87
N ALA A 374 15.16 -4.37 9.67
CA ALA A 374 13.79 -4.79 9.42
C ALA A 374 13.40 -6.01 10.27
N ASP A 375 14.27 -7.03 10.36
CA ASP A 375 14.04 -8.24 11.15
C ASP A 375 13.93 -7.95 12.65
N LEU A 376 14.72 -6.98 13.18
CA LEU A 376 14.60 -6.54 14.57
C LEU A 376 13.20 -5.98 14.85
N ILE A 377 12.66 -5.17 13.96
CA ILE A 377 11.30 -4.58 14.10
C ILE A 377 10.25 -5.70 14.16
N ILE A 378 10.27 -6.65 13.23
CA ILE A 378 9.32 -7.78 13.21
C ILE A 378 9.39 -8.59 14.50
N LYS A 379 10.59 -8.99 14.92
CA LYS A 379 10.79 -9.76 16.16
C LYS A 379 10.31 -9.01 17.40
N ALA A 380 10.53 -7.70 17.45
CA ALA A 380 10.06 -6.86 18.55
C ALA A 380 8.55 -6.72 18.59
N MET A 381 7.91 -6.53 17.42
CA MET A 381 6.45 -6.52 17.29
C MET A 381 5.84 -7.81 17.83
N GLU A 382 6.30 -8.97 17.36
CA GLU A 382 5.82 -10.28 17.82
C GLU A 382 5.96 -10.43 19.32
N LYS A 383 7.15 -10.19 19.88
CA LYS A 383 7.41 -10.33 21.32
C LYS A 383 6.58 -9.37 22.17
N THR A 384 6.26 -8.16 21.66
CA THR A 384 5.51 -7.15 22.43
C THR A 384 4.03 -7.50 22.45
N ILE A 385 3.46 -7.91 21.31
CA ILE A 385 2.08 -8.37 21.20
C ILE A 385 1.85 -9.64 22.04
N GLN A 386 2.74 -10.61 21.95
CA GLN A 386 2.67 -11.85 22.76
C GLN A 386 2.68 -11.58 24.28
N LYS A 387 3.34 -10.51 24.73
CA LYS A 387 3.32 -10.07 26.13
C LYS A 387 2.05 -9.29 26.50
N LYS A 388 1.09 -9.19 25.58
CA LYS A 388 -0.18 -8.48 25.77
C LYS A 388 -0.02 -7.02 26.20
N LYS A 389 1.09 -6.36 25.82
CA LYS A 389 1.32 -4.93 26.03
C LYS A 389 1.03 -4.22 24.72
N VAL A 390 -0.18 -3.75 24.57
CA VAL A 390 -0.74 -3.33 23.30
C VAL A 390 -1.55 -2.04 23.44
N THR A 391 -1.75 -1.35 22.35
CA THR A 391 -2.57 -0.14 22.30
C THR A 391 -4.06 -0.46 22.45
N TYR A 392 -4.88 0.59 22.66
CA TYR A 392 -6.31 0.48 23.01
C TYR A 392 -7.12 -0.39 22.03
N ASP A 393 -6.77 -0.38 20.74
CA ASP A 393 -7.45 -1.13 19.69
C ASP A 393 -7.37 -2.64 19.90
N PHE A 394 -6.22 -3.15 20.35
CA PHE A 394 -6.02 -4.54 20.71
C PHE A 394 -6.40 -4.83 22.16
N ALA A 395 -6.12 -3.91 23.10
CA ALA A 395 -6.36 -4.14 24.51
C ALA A 395 -7.84 -4.43 24.80
N ARG A 396 -8.76 -3.78 24.09
CA ARG A 396 -10.20 -4.03 24.22
C ARG A 396 -10.68 -5.40 23.69
N LEU A 397 -9.83 -6.14 22.98
CA LEU A 397 -10.14 -7.40 22.30
C LEU A 397 -9.32 -8.58 22.84
N ILE A 398 -8.37 -8.34 23.73
CA ILE A 398 -7.49 -9.36 24.29
C ILE A 398 -7.69 -9.40 25.80
N ASP A 399 -8.12 -10.56 26.33
CA ASP A 399 -8.28 -10.76 27.76
C ASP A 399 -6.94 -10.58 28.50
N ASP A 400 -6.95 -9.89 29.63
CA ASP A 400 -5.79 -9.56 30.46
C ASP A 400 -4.70 -8.73 29.74
N ALA A 401 -5.05 -8.01 28.69
CA ALA A 401 -4.11 -7.12 28.03
C ALA A 401 -3.83 -5.90 28.89
N LYS A 402 -2.57 -5.46 28.87
CA LYS A 402 -2.16 -4.18 29.44
C LYS A 402 -2.18 -3.15 28.31
N GLU A 403 -3.15 -2.23 28.39
CA GLU A 403 -3.18 -1.07 27.51
C GLU A 403 -1.96 -0.18 27.75
N VAL A 404 -1.32 0.24 26.65
CA VAL A 404 -0.20 1.18 26.63
C VAL A 404 -0.46 2.29 25.63
N SER A 405 0.18 3.45 25.82
CA SER A 405 0.06 4.56 24.87
C SER A 405 0.85 4.29 23.58
N CYS A 406 0.63 5.11 22.54
CA CYS A 406 1.36 5.08 21.28
C CYS A 406 2.88 5.15 21.51
N SER A 407 3.33 6.15 22.25
CA SER A 407 4.74 6.35 22.57
C SER A 407 5.34 5.23 23.44
N GLU A 408 4.58 4.71 24.43
CA GLU A 408 5.04 3.58 25.23
C GLU A 408 5.15 2.29 24.40
N PHE A 409 4.24 2.06 23.45
CA PHE A 409 4.35 0.94 22.54
C PHE A 409 5.66 0.98 21.75
N GLY A 410 6.03 2.14 21.18
CA GLY A 410 7.32 2.33 20.52
C GLY A 410 8.52 2.06 21.45
N ARG A 411 8.50 2.60 22.68
CA ARG A 411 9.54 2.32 23.69
C ARG A 411 9.67 0.83 24.03
N LEU A 412 8.56 0.11 24.09
CA LEU A 412 8.56 -1.34 24.31
C LEU A 412 9.18 -2.13 23.17
N LEU A 413 9.01 -1.68 21.92
CA LEU A 413 9.68 -2.28 20.76
C LEU A 413 11.18 -2.04 20.85
N ILE A 414 11.62 -0.80 21.07
CA ILE A 414 13.03 -0.42 21.16
C ILE A 414 13.76 -1.26 22.23
N LYS A 415 13.15 -1.49 23.39
CA LYS A 415 13.68 -2.36 24.45
C LYS A 415 13.85 -3.83 24.05
N LYS A 416 13.53 -4.24 22.83
CA LYS A 416 13.67 -5.61 22.33
C LYS A 416 14.71 -5.75 21.24
N PHE A 417 15.40 -4.68 20.89
CA PHE A 417 16.46 -4.69 19.88
C PHE A 417 17.81 -5.16 20.41
N ASP A 418 17.92 -5.32 21.74
CA ASP A 418 19.11 -5.88 22.42
C ASP A 418 19.13 -7.42 22.36
#